data_c9541d8bd456d06d6d8ff38535ae02c3
#
_entry.id   c9541d8bd456d06d6d8ff38535ae02c3
#
_cell.length_a   1.000
_cell.length_b   1.000
_cell.length_c   1.000
_cell.angle_alpha   90.00
_cell.angle_beta   90.00
_cell.angle_gamma   90.00
#
_symmetry.space_group_name_H-M   'P 1'
#
loop_
_entity.id
_entity.type
_entity.pdbx_description
1 polymer ?
#
loop_
_entity_poly.entity_id
_entity_poly.type
_entity_poly.pdbx_seq_one_letter_code
_entity_poly.pdbx_strand_id
1 'polypeptide(L)'
;MLAHGRPADGHLTDSDLAGAAHLHGVRAREHLAARRALRALLTARFPGAREAEVVYTRRGRPWLAGWPRLGISVSHDGDAVAACAALDHAVGLDVQHAPDDLSDALVRRCARERAEDLNRLPQRQRAREFAWMWTVQEACVKAAGTGLSGCPWSIDVPVPRTSGAWRGYRWVSLRRGASVPLSCAYAPLPAASSPSPPRPPTAPPPLPPPSPPHAEREEP
;
A
#
# COMPACT_ATOMS: atom_id res chain seq x y z
N MET A 1 11.52 -2.81 -6.95
CA MET A 1 12.67 -3.30 -6.18
C MET A 1 12.20 -3.76 -4.82
N LEU A 2 12.76 -4.82 -4.31
CA LEU A 2 12.41 -5.48 -3.05
C LEU A 2 13.66 -5.66 -2.19
N ALA A 3 13.56 -5.40 -0.89
CA ALA A 3 14.52 -5.82 0.12
C ALA A 3 13.78 -6.67 1.17
N HIS A 4 14.34 -7.81 1.51
CA HIS A 4 13.82 -8.72 2.53
C HIS A 4 14.99 -9.41 3.26
N GLY A 5 14.74 -9.88 4.48
CA GLY A 5 15.73 -10.55 5.31
C GLY A 5 15.76 -9.99 6.72
N ARG A 6 16.86 -10.28 7.46
CA ARG A 6 17.11 -9.65 8.76
C ARG A 6 17.23 -8.13 8.58
N PRO A 7 16.90 -7.33 9.63
CA PRO A 7 16.92 -5.87 9.54
C PRO A 7 18.26 -5.40 8.96
N ALA A 8 18.20 -4.74 7.79
CA ALA A 8 19.36 -4.11 7.20
C ALA A 8 19.81 -2.93 8.09
N ASP A 9 21.09 -2.60 8.08
CA ASP A 9 21.67 -1.43 8.78
C ASP A 9 21.27 -0.11 8.12
N GLY A 10 19.97 0.05 7.80
CA GLY A 10 19.43 1.28 7.27
C GLY A 10 19.42 2.38 8.34
N HIS A 11 19.94 3.55 7.97
CA HIS A 11 19.83 4.75 8.81
C HIS A 11 18.36 5.12 9.00
N LEU A 12 17.94 5.39 10.24
CA LEU A 12 16.60 5.88 10.56
C LEU A 12 16.63 7.41 10.58
N THR A 13 15.61 8.04 10.02
CA THR A 13 15.41 9.48 10.10
C THR A 13 14.73 9.87 11.43
N ASP A 14 14.80 11.15 11.81
CA ASP A 14 14.10 11.66 13.00
C ASP A 14 12.59 11.43 12.90
N SER A 15 12.02 11.51 11.69
CA SER A 15 10.58 11.24 11.47
C SER A 15 10.23 9.77 11.66
N ASP A 16 11.13 8.83 11.35
CA ASP A 16 10.92 7.40 11.63
C ASP A 16 10.92 7.12 13.13
N LEU A 17 11.83 7.77 13.88
CA LEU A 17 11.90 7.67 15.34
C LEU A 17 10.69 8.31 16.02
N ALA A 18 10.28 9.50 15.58
CA ALA A 18 9.07 10.19 16.06
C ALA A 18 7.80 9.34 15.80
N GLY A 19 7.70 8.70 14.63
CA GLY A 19 6.60 7.80 14.30
C GLY A 19 6.52 6.56 15.19
N ALA A 20 7.62 6.14 15.81
CA ALA A 20 7.69 5.02 16.73
C ALA A 20 7.51 5.42 18.22
N ALA A 21 7.55 6.71 18.56
CA ALA A 21 7.61 7.20 19.95
C ALA A 21 6.42 6.76 20.83
N HIS A 22 5.24 6.52 20.23
CA HIS A 22 4.03 6.05 20.92
C HIS A 22 3.91 4.52 20.96
N LEU A 23 4.84 3.80 20.31
CA LEU A 23 4.85 2.34 20.26
C LEU A 23 5.78 1.78 21.35
N HIS A 24 5.47 0.59 21.87
CA HIS A 24 6.26 -0.05 22.92
C HIS A 24 6.58 -1.50 22.59
N GLY A 25 7.67 -2.01 23.17
CA GLY A 25 8.08 -3.40 23.14
C GLY A 25 8.26 -3.95 21.71
N VAL A 26 7.57 -5.02 21.38
CA VAL A 26 7.67 -5.71 20.08
C VAL A 26 7.24 -4.80 18.94
N ARG A 27 6.11 -4.09 19.10
CA ARG A 27 5.56 -3.20 18.04
C ARG A 27 6.53 -2.10 17.64
N ALA A 28 7.23 -1.49 18.60
CA ALA A 28 8.24 -0.47 18.30
C ALA A 28 9.41 -1.07 17.51
N ARG A 29 9.90 -2.23 17.91
CA ARG A 29 11.00 -2.92 17.22
C ARG A 29 10.63 -3.30 15.78
N GLU A 30 9.46 -3.88 15.58
CA GLU A 30 8.96 -4.27 14.26
C GLU A 30 8.78 -3.05 13.35
N HIS A 31 8.17 -1.97 13.87
CA HIS A 31 8.02 -0.72 13.13
C HIS A 31 9.37 -0.16 12.67
N LEU A 32 10.34 -0.05 13.59
CA LEU A 32 11.67 0.47 13.27
C LEU A 32 12.44 -0.47 12.32
N ALA A 33 12.28 -1.78 12.46
CA ALA A 33 12.89 -2.74 11.53
C ALA A 33 12.33 -2.56 10.11
N ALA A 34 11.01 -2.38 9.96
CA ALA A 34 10.39 -2.10 8.68
C ALA A 34 10.87 -0.77 8.08
N ARG A 35 11.08 0.26 8.92
CA ARG A 35 11.66 1.55 8.48
C ARG A 35 13.10 1.37 8.02
N ARG A 36 13.94 0.65 8.76
CA ARG A 36 15.32 0.37 8.34
C ARG A 36 15.39 -0.34 7.00
N ALA A 37 14.55 -1.35 6.78
CA ALA A 37 14.47 -2.05 5.50
C ALA A 37 14.08 -1.10 4.34
N LEU A 38 13.12 -0.23 4.56
CA LEU A 38 12.72 0.79 3.57
C LEU A 38 13.88 1.76 3.31
N ARG A 39 14.53 2.30 4.35
CA ARG A 39 15.64 3.26 4.21
C ARG A 39 16.84 2.65 3.48
N ALA A 40 17.19 1.41 3.79
CA ALA A 40 18.24 0.69 3.08
C ALA A 40 17.90 0.54 1.58
N LEU A 41 16.66 0.18 1.26
CA LEU A 41 16.19 0.09 -0.12
C LEU A 41 16.23 1.45 -0.84
N LEU A 42 15.75 2.53 -0.19
CA LEU A 42 15.76 3.88 -0.76
C LEU A 42 17.19 4.36 -0.98
N THR A 43 18.08 4.19 -0.01
CA THR A 43 19.50 4.57 -0.15
C THR A 43 20.16 3.86 -1.34
N ALA A 44 19.89 2.58 -1.52
CA ALA A 44 20.48 1.79 -2.58
C ALA A 44 19.91 2.09 -3.99
N ARG A 45 18.64 2.53 -4.10
CA ARG A 45 17.93 2.58 -5.38
C ARG A 45 17.30 3.93 -5.72
N PHE A 46 17.01 4.74 -4.71
CA PHE A 46 16.38 6.05 -4.83
C PHE A 46 17.03 7.04 -3.86
N PRO A 47 18.37 7.29 -4.00
CA PRO A 47 19.12 8.04 -2.99
C PRO A 47 18.57 9.44 -2.73
N GLY A 48 17.93 10.08 -3.71
CA GLY A 48 17.25 11.36 -3.53
C GLY A 48 16.03 11.30 -2.58
N ALA A 49 15.42 10.12 -2.43
CA ALA A 49 14.26 9.91 -1.58
C ALA A 49 14.59 9.33 -0.19
N ARG A 50 15.88 9.09 0.11
CA ARG A 50 16.31 8.37 1.32
C ARG A 50 15.89 9.06 2.61
N GLU A 51 15.82 10.40 2.63
CA GLU A 51 15.45 11.20 3.81
C GLU A 51 13.98 11.66 3.77
N ALA A 52 13.23 11.32 2.69
CA ALA A 52 11.84 11.75 2.56
C ALA A 52 10.98 11.20 3.70
N GLU A 53 10.14 12.05 4.26
CA GLU A 53 9.21 11.66 5.32
C GLU A 53 8.20 10.63 4.81
N VAL A 54 7.94 9.59 5.61
CA VAL A 54 6.88 8.63 5.34
C VAL A 54 5.60 9.10 6.00
N VAL A 55 4.65 9.48 5.19
CA VAL A 55 3.33 9.93 5.60
C VAL A 55 2.27 8.90 5.20
N TYR A 56 1.05 9.00 5.79
CA TYR A 56 0.00 8.03 5.57
C TYR A 56 -1.27 8.68 5.05
N THR A 57 -1.94 8.01 4.12
CA THR A 57 -3.31 8.36 3.75
C THR A 57 -4.27 8.06 4.91
N ARG A 58 -5.51 8.56 4.84
CA ARG A 58 -6.57 8.24 5.81
C ARG A 58 -6.82 6.72 5.98
N ARG A 59 -6.51 5.92 4.96
CA ARG A 59 -6.67 4.45 4.96
C ARG A 59 -5.38 3.71 5.34
N GLY A 60 -4.36 4.42 5.84
CA GLY A 60 -3.11 3.83 6.33
C GLY A 60 -2.10 3.44 5.23
N ARG A 61 -2.32 3.81 3.96
CA ARG A 61 -1.34 3.56 2.90
C ARG A 61 -0.16 4.51 3.06
N PRO A 62 1.10 4.00 3.15
CA PRO A 62 2.29 4.85 3.23
C PRO A 62 2.63 5.47 1.87
N TRP A 63 3.18 6.67 1.90
CA TRP A 63 3.78 7.35 0.76
C TRP A 63 4.92 8.27 1.23
N LEU A 64 5.79 8.70 0.31
CA LEU A 64 6.92 9.58 0.62
C LEU A 64 6.58 11.02 0.26
N ALA A 65 6.71 11.93 1.24
CA ALA A 65 6.53 13.36 1.03
C ALA A 65 7.50 13.86 -0.07
N GLY A 66 6.98 14.63 -1.02
CA GLY A 66 7.75 15.10 -2.17
C GLY A 66 7.95 14.08 -3.30
N TRP A 67 7.52 12.82 -3.13
CA TRP A 67 7.71 11.75 -4.11
C TRP A 67 6.39 11.04 -4.50
N PRO A 68 5.40 11.75 -5.04
CA PRO A 68 4.05 11.20 -5.26
C PRO A 68 4.01 10.05 -6.28
N ARG A 69 5.04 9.92 -7.12
CA ARG A 69 5.14 8.85 -8.11
C ARG A 69 6.01 7.67 -7.67
N LEU A 70 6.61 7.71 -6.49
CA LEU A 70 7.36 6.59 -5.92
C LEU A 70 6.46 5.82 -4.94
N GLY A 71 5.86 4.73 -5.42
CA GLY A 71 5.08 3.84 -4.56
C GLY A 71 5.99 3.06 -3.62
N ILE A 72 5.60 2.96 -2.35
CA ILE A 72 6.30 2.20 -1.33
C ILE A 72 5.33 1.29 -0.59
N SER A 73 5.84 0.17 -0.08
CA SER A 73 5.12 -0.68 0.88
C SER A 73 6.11 -1.39 1.78
N VAL A 74 5.72 -1.61 3.03
CA VAL A 74 6.49 -2.36 4.04
C VAL A 74 5.59 -3.38 4.70
N SER A 75 6.16 -4.48 5.14
CA SER A 75 5.48 -5.50 5.96
C SER A 75 6.48 -6.15 6.90
N HIS A 76 5.97 -6.60 8.03
CA HIS A 76 6.74 -7.36 9.02
C HIS A 76 5.83 -8.39 9.69
N ASP A 77 6.44 -9.50 10.10
CA ASP A 77 5.81 -10.51 10.93
C ASP A 77 6.92 -11.23 11.73
N GLY A 78 6.95 -11.01 13.04
CA GLY A 78 8.03 -11.48 13.92
C GLY A 78 9.39 -10.91 13.50
N ASP A 79 10.31 -11.80 13.13
CA ASP A 79 11.67 -11.46 12.67
C ASP A 79 11.76 -11.22 11.15
N ALA A 80 10.70 -11.54 10.43
CA ALA A 80 10.63 -11.30 8.99
C ALA A 80 10.23 -9.85 8.68
N VAL A 81 11.03 -9.18 7.86
CA VAL A 81 10.79 -7.80 7.43
C VAL A 81 10.99 -7.69 5.93
N ALA A 82 10.14 -6.93 5.27
CA ALA A 82 10.26 -6.67 3.84
C ALA A 82 9.82 -5.24 3.48
N ALA A 83 10.47 -4.68 2.46
CA ALA A 83 10.11 -3.39 1.87
C ALA A 83 10.16 -3.47 0.35
N CYS A 84 9.28 -2.76 -0.32
CA CYS A 84 9.35 -2.57 -1.77
C CYS A 84 9.13 -1.11 -2.14
N ALA A 85 9.72 -0.73 -3.28
CA ALA A 85 9.53 0.59 -3.89
C ALA A 85 9.54 0.46 -5.42
N ALA A 86 8.71 1.24 -6.10
CA ALA A 86 8.70 1.32 -7.55
C ALA A 86 8.25 2.70 -8.03
N LEU A 87 9.00 3.25 -8.98
CA LEU A 87 8.63 4.49 -9.65
C LEU A 87 7.43 4.23 -10.57
N ASP A 88 6.51 5.17 -10.61
CA ASP A 88 5.30 5.15 -11.45
C ASP A 88 4.34 3.97 -11.21
N HIS A 89 4.46 3.31 -10.05
CA HIS A 89 3.59 2.19 -9.70
C HIS A 89 3.00 2.34 -8.30
N ALA A 90 1.74 1.95 -8.18
CA ALA A 90 1.17 1.56 -6.91
C ALA A 90 1.71 0.19 -6.54
N VAL A 91 2.21 0.02 -5.31
CA VAL A 91 2.78 -1.24 -4.84
C VAL A 91 2.19 -1.64 -3.49
N GLY A 92 2.12 -2.94 -3.27
CA GLY A 92 1.79 -3.54 -1.99
C GLY A 92 2.66 -4.77 -1.76
N LEU A 93 3.02 -5.00 -0.53
CA LEU A 93 3.88 -6.10 -0.11
C LEU A 93 3.33 -6.69 1.17
N ASP A 94 3.39 -8.00 1.28
CA ASP A 94 3.10 -8.67 2.52
C ASP A 94 4.04 -9.84 2.78
N VAL A 95 4.45 -9.99 4.05
CA VAL A 95 5.24 -11.10 4.57
C VAL A 95 4.56 -11.65 5.81
N GLN A 96 4.45 -12.99 5.89
CA GLN A 96 3.82 -13.64 7.04
C GLN A 96 4.34 -15.05 7.23
N HIS A 97 4.67 -15.43 8.47
CA HIS A 97 4.96 -16.79 8.84
C HIS A 97 3.72 -17.69 8.66
N ALA A 98 3.97 -18.95 8.35
CA ALA A 98 2.89 -19.93 8.39
C ALA A 98 2.37 -20.04 9.82
N PRO A 99 1.06 -19.95 10.07
CA PRO A 99 0.51 -20.08 11.42
C PRO A 99 0.74 -21.50 11.96
N ASP A 100 1.12 -21.61 13.22
CA ASP A 100 1.28 -22.90 13.89
C ASP A 100 -0.06 -23.61 14.07
N ASP A 101 -1.10 -22.83 14.38
CA ASP A 101 -2.48 -23.31 14.50
C ASP A 101 -3.39 -22.61 13.48
N LEU A 102 -3.69 -23.33 12.40
CA LEU A 102 -4.57 -22.88 11.32
C LEU A 102 -5.95 -23.51 11.45
N SER A 103 -6.90 -22.74 12.00
CA SER A 103 -8.27 -23.21 12.15
C SER A 103 -9.01 -23.35 10.80
N ASP A 104 -9.90 -24.32 10.72
CA ASP A 104 -10.76 -24.51 9.53
C ASP A 104 -11.68 -23.32 9.27
N ALA A 105 -12.11 -22.63 10.33
CA ALA A 105 -12.92 -21.42 10.20
C ALA A 105 -12.18 -20.30 9.49
N LEU A 106 -10.89 -20.10 9.81
CA LEU A 106 -10.04 -19.10 9.15
C LEU A 106 -9.79 -19.48 7.69
N VAL A 107 -9.52 -20.75 7.42
CA VAL A 107 -9.35 -21.26 6.04
C VAL A 107 -10.62 -21.01 5.22
N ARG A 108 -11.78 -21.41 5.71
CA ARG A 108 -13.07 -21.17 5.00
C ARG A 108 -13.32 -19.69 4.75
N ARG A 109 -13.02 -18.82 5.72
CA ARG A 109 -13.22 -17.38 5.58
C ARG A 109 -12.30 -16.76 4.54
N CYS A 110 -11.01 -17.09 4.56
CA CYS A 110 -9.97 -16.43 3.74
C CYS A 110 -9.76 -17.11 2.39
N ALA A 111 -9.87 -18.43 2.32
CA ALA A 111 -9.65 -19.19 1.09
C ALA A 111 -10.94 -19.42 0.28
N ARG A 112 -12.12 -19.36 0.93
CA ARG A 112 -13.44 -19.52 0.28
C ARG A 112 -13.49 -20.78 -0.60
N GLU A 113 -13.61 -20.60 -1.91
CA GLU A 113 -13.67 -21.69 -2.90
C GLU A 113 -12.37 -22.54 -2.94
N ARG A 114 -11.23 -21.99 -2.48
CA ARG A 114 -9.95 -22.70 -2.38
C ARG A 114 -9.75 -23.45 -1.07
N ALA A 115 -10.73 -23.38 -0.15
CA ALA A 115 -10.62 -24.05 1.15
C ALA A 115 -10.41 -25.57 1.01
N GLU A 116 -11.10 -26.21 0.05
CA GLU A 116 -10.94 -27.64 -0.20
C GLU A 116 -9.55 -28.00 -0.73
N ASP A 117 -8.96 -27.17 -1.61
CA ASP A 117 -7.62 -27.39 -2.13
C ASP A 117 -6.60 -27.36 -0.99
N LEU A 118 -6.75 -26.41 -0.03
CA LEU A 118 -5.91 -26.35 1.16
C LEU A 118 -6.14 -27.55 2.10
N ASN A 119 -7.39 -27.95 2.31
CA ASN A 119 -7.75 -29.03 3.24
C ASN A 119 -7.24 -30.40 2.79
N ARG A 120 -6.94 -30.60 1.51
CA ARG A 120 -6.31 -31.83 0.98
C ARG A 120 -4.83 -31.94 1.29
N LEU A 121 -4.20 -30.84 1.75
CA LEU A 121 -2.76 -30.81 2.03
C LEU A 121 -2.45 -31.28 3.48
N PRO A 122 -1.27 -31.89 3.70
CA PRO A 122 -0.78 -32.15 5.05
C PRO A 122 -0.70 -30.86 5.86
N GLN A 123 -0.92 -30.91 7.19
CA GLN A 123 -1.07 -29.74 8.07
C GLN A 123 0.01 -28.67 7.88
N ARG A 124 1.30 -29.04 7.89
CA ARG A 124 2.39 -28.06 7.70
C ARG A 124 2.38 -27.41 6.33
N GLN A 125 2.08 -28.19 5.29
CA GLN A 125 1.98 -27.68 3.93
C GLN A 125 0.74 -26.79 3.78
N ARG A 126 -0.39 -27.18 4.37
CA ARG A 126 -1.63 -26.40 4.41
C ARG A 126 -1.40 -25.03 5.03
N ALA A 127 -0.77 -24.95 6.20
CA ALA A 127 -0.46 -23.70 6.87
C ALA A 127 0.45 -22.78 6.02
N ARG A 128 1.47 -23.39 5.39
CA ARG A 128 2.38 -22.65 4.51
C ARG A 128 1.69 -22.14 3.23
N GLU A 129 0.86 -22.96 2.60
CA GLU A 129 0.11 -22.55 1.40
C GLU A 129 -0.96 -21.51 1.73
N PHE A 130 -1.60 -21.62 2.88
CA PHE A 130 -2.50 -20.59 3.38
C PHE A 130 -1.76 -19.24 3.55
N ALA A 131 -0.58 -19.22 4.16
CA ALA A 131 0.21 -18.01 4.32
C ALA A 131 0.63 -17.41 2.95
N TRP A 132 1.01 -18.24 1.96
CA TRP A 132 1.28 -17.77 0.60
C TRP A 132 0.06 -17.13 -0.06
N MET A 133 -1.12 -17.73 0.08
CA MET A 133 -2.36 -17.18 -0.42
C MET A 133 -2.68 -15.84 0.27
N TRP A 134 -2.60 -15.82 1.60
CA TRP A 134 -2.91 -14.64 2.41
C TRP A 134 -1.99 -13.47 2.10
N THR A 135 -0.67 -13.69 1.97
CA THR A 135 0.26 -12.61 1.60
C THR A 135 -0.05 -12.00 0.23
N VAL A 136 -0.55 -12.78 -0.74
CA VAL A 136 -1.03 -12.23 -2.02
C VAL A 136 -2.26 -11.34 -1.81
N GLN A 137 -3.24 -11.82 -1.03
CA GLN A 137 -4.48 -11.08 -0.77
C GLN A 137 -4.17 -9.74 -0.08
N GLU A 138 -3.32 -9.74 0.96
CA GLU A 138 -2.89 -8.53 1.65
C GLU A 138 -2.04 -7.61 0.75
N ALA A 139 -1.11 -8.14 -0.03
CA ALA A 139 -0.33 -7.35 -0.97
C ALA A 139 -1.22 -6.61 -1.98
N CYS A 140 -2.27 -7.26 -2.49
CA CYS A 140 -3.21 -6.66 -3.42
C CYS A 140 -3.98 -5.48 -2.79
N VAL A 141 -4.54 -5.64 -1.58
CA VAL A 141 -5.30 -4.56 -0.92
C VAL A 141 -4.39 -3.43 -0.44
N LYS A 142 -3.13 -3.73 -0.06
CA LYS A 142 -2.10 -2.73 0.22
C LYS A 142 -1.76 -1.91 -1.04
N ALA A 143 -1.56 -2.56 -2.19
CA ALA A 143 -1.32 -1.89 -3.46
C ALA A 143 -2.49 -0.99 -3.86
N ALA A 144 -3.72 -1.46 -3.67
CA ALA A 144 -4.94 -0.68 -3.92
C ALA A 144 -5.17 0.45 -2.91
N GLY A 145 -4.47 0.44 -1.76
CA GLY A 145 -4.66 1.42 -0.69
C GLY A 145 -6.01 1.31 0.01
N THR A 146 -6.63 0.14 -0.03
CA THR A 146 -7.95 -0.11 0.56
C THR A 146 -7.88 -0.72 1.95
N GLY A 147 -6.72 -1.30 2.33
CA GLY A 147 -6.58 -2.04 3.58
C GLY A 147 -7.62 -3.15 3.72
N LEU A 148 -7.98 -3.51 4.94
CA LEU A 148 -8.98 -4.57 5.21
C LEU A 148 -10.37 -4.26 4.62
N SER A 149 -10.72 -2.99 4.41
CA SER A 149 -11.98 -2.61 3.76
C SER A 149 -12.04 -3.06 2.28
N GLY A 150 -10.91 -3.41 1.68
CA GLY A 150 -10.80 -4.02 0.36
C GLY A 150 -11.19 -5.49 0.33
N CYS A 151 -11.56 -6.08 1.48
CA CYS A 151 -11.96 -7.49 1.61
C CYS A 151 -10.93 -8.45 1.01
N PRO A 152 -9.69 -8.55 1.56
CA PRO A 152 -8.62 -9.38 1.00
C PRO A 152 -9.09 -10.83 0.73
N TRP A 153 -9.92 -11.38 1.60
CA TRP A 153 -10.52 -12.73 1.44
C TRP A 153 -11.44 -12.89 0.23
N SER A 154 -11.79 -11.81 -0.47
CA SER A 154 -12.56 -11.89 -1.73
C SER A 154 -11.66 -12.09 -2.96
N ILE A 155 -10.35 -12.05 -2.80
CA ILE A 155 -9.38 -12.21 -3.87
C ILE A 155 -9.12 -13.71 -4.06
N ASP A 156 -9.49 -14.25 -5.21
CA ASP A 156 -9.22 -15.65 -5.53
C ASP A 156 -7.72 -15.82 -5.86
N VAL A 157 -7.06 -16.63 -5.07
CA VAL A 157 -5.65 -16.98 -5.25
C VAL A 157 -5.52 -18.49 -5.34
N PRO A 158 -5.42 -19.06 -6.55
CA PRO A 158 -5.25 -20.50 -6.73
C PRO A 158 -3.94 -20.99 -6.11
N VAL A 159 -4.00 -22.14 -5.45
CA VAL A 159 -2.85 -22.79 -4.81
C VAL A 159 -2.31 -23.89 -5.73
N PRO A 160 -1.01 -23.97 -5.99
CA PRO A 160 0.14 -23.19 -5.49
C PRO A 160 0.64 -22.12 -6.48
N ARG A 161 -0.23 -21.28 -6.99
CA ARG A 161 0.12 -20.31 -8.02
C ARG A 161 1.16 -19.29 -7.55
N THR A 162 2.07 -18.87 -8.44
CA THR A 162 3.16 -17.93 -8.13
C THR A 162 2.92 -16.52 -8.67
N SER A 163 1.92 -16.34 -9.56
CA SER A 163 1.59 -15.03 -10.12
C SER A 163 0.15 -15.00 -10.64
N GLY A 164 -0.40 -13.80 -10.74
CA GLY A 164 -1.74 -13.58 -11.27
C GLY A 164 -2.10 -12.10 -11.35
N ALA A 165 -3.40 -11.84 -11.47
CA ALA A 165 -3.93 -10.47 -11.54
C ALA A 165 -5.24 -10.34 -10.74
N TRP A 166 -5.49 -9.12 -10.22
CA TRP A 166 -6.71 -8.75 -9.54
C TRP A 166 -7.01 -7.26 -9.79
N ARG A 167 -8.16 -6.92 -10.33
CA ARG A 167 -8.62 -5.55 -10.58
C ARG A 167 -7.56 -4.61 -11.17
N GLY A 168 -6.81 -5.09 -12.18
CA GLY A 168 -5.73 -4.32 -12.82
C GLY A 168 -4.38 -4.37 -12.10
N TYR A 169 -4.31 -4.92 -10.90
CA TYR A 169 -3.05 -5.21 -10.20
C TYR A 169 -2.51 -6.57 -10.64
N ARG A 170 -1.21 -6.64 -10.88
CA ARG A 170 -0.48 -7.90 -11.02
C ARG A 170 0.11 -8.26 -9.66
N TRP A 171 0.16 -9.56 -9.35
CA TRP A 171 0.78 -10.04 -8.13
C TRP A 171 1.77 -11.18 -8.40
N VAL A 172 2.75 -11.30 -7.52
CA VAL A 172 3.80 -12.33 -7.56
C VAL A 172 4.06 -12.84 -6.15
N SER A 173 4.08 -14.16 -5.97
CA SER A 173 4.57 -14.84 -4.75
C SER A 173 6.03 -15.20 -4.94
N LEU A 174 6.91 -14.75 -4.05
CA LEU A 174 8.37 -14.88 -4.16
C LEU A 174 8.88 -16.20 -3.56
N ARG A 175 8.25 -17.30 -3.93
CA ARG A 175 8.47 -18.64 -3.34
C ARG A 175 9.90 -19.16 -3.43
N ARG A 176 10.67 -18.74 -4.43
CA ARG A 176 12.05 -19.19 -4.65
C ARG A 176 13.10 -18.32 -3.95
N GLY A 177 12.74 -17.13 -3.51
CA GLY A 177 13.69 -16.14 -2.97
C GLY A 177 13.47 -15.76 -1.51
N ALA A 178 12.43 -16.30 -0.86
CA ALA A 178 12.09 -15.99 0.51
C ALA A 178 11.94 -17.26 1.36
N SER A 179 12.49 -17.23 2.56
CA SER A 179 12.34 -18.31 3.57
C SER A 179 10.95 -18.30 4.21
N VAL A 180 10.33 -17.11 4.28
CA VAL A 180 8.99 -16.85 4.81
C VAL A 180 8.08 -16.46 3.65
N PRO A 181 6.80 -16.88 3.63
CA PRO A 181 5.85 -16.43 2.63
C PRO A 181 5.85 -14.91 2.44
N LEU A 182 6.12 -14.49 1.22
CA LEU A 182 6.31 -13.10 0.81
C LEU A 182 5.72 -12.89 -0.58
N SER A 183 4.80 -11.94 -0.70
CA SER A 183 4.16 -11.61 -1.97
C SER A 183 4.14 -10.10 -2.22
N CYS A 184 4.14 -9.73 -3.49
CA CYS A 184 4.07 -8.35 -3.93
C CYS A 184 2.95 -8.19 -4.96
N ALA A 185 2.26 -7.06 -4.92
CA ALA A 185 1.30 -6.65 -5.94
C ALA A 185 1.62 -5.24 -6.44
N TYR A 186 1.35 -4.97 -7.71
CA TYR A 186 1.65 -3.69 -8.33
C TYR A 186 0.74 -3.39 -9.52
N ALA A 187 0.53 -2.10 -9.79
CA ALA A 187 -0.11 -1.58 -10.99
C ALA A 187 0.52 -0.23 -11.37
N PRO A 188 0.57 0.14 -12.66
CA PRO A 188 0.98 1.47 -13.07
C PRO A 188 0.12 2.54 -12.39
N LEU A 189 0.73 3.64 -11.95
CA LEU A 189 -0.01 4.83 -11.55
C LEU A 189 -0.61 5.49 -12.80
N PRO A 190 -1.76 6.13 -12.69
CA PRO A 190 -2.28 6.94 -13.79
C PRO A 190 -1.22 7.92 -14.29
N ALA A 191 -1.18 8.16 -15.60
CA ALA A 191 -0.36 9.23 -16.14
C ALA A 191 -0.68 10.52 -15.37
N ALA A 192 0.36 11.28 -15.00
CA ALA A 192 0.12 12.59 -14.41
C ALA A 192 -0.74 13.38 -15.40
N SER A 193 -1.95 13.74 -15.00
CA SER A 193 -2.77 14.66 -15.78
C SER A 193 -1.90 15.91 -15.96
N SER A 194 -1.61 16.30 -17.19
CA SER A 194 -1.02 17.60 -17.46
C SER A 194 -1.91 18.62 -16.75
N PRO A 195 -1.36 19.57 -15.99
CA PRO A 195 -2.19 20.60 -15.39
C PRO A 195 -3.00 21.24 -16.52
N SER A 196 -4.33 21.20 -16.41
CA SER A 196 -5.17 21.92 -17.34
C SER A 196 -4.69 23.36 -17.39
N PRO A 197 -4.52 23.97 -18.58
CA PRO A 197 -4.13 25.37 -18.66
C PRO A 197 -5.08 26.20 -17.79
N PRO A 198 -4.59 27.22 -17.08
CA PRO A 198 -5.44 28.06 -16.25
C PRO A 198 -6.61 28.57 -17.10
N ARG A 199 -7.82 28.40 -16.62
CA ARG A 199 -9.01 28.90 -17.28
C ARG A 199 -8.81 30.40 -17.49
N PRO A 200 -8.97 30.93 -18.72
CA PRO A 200 -8.87 32.37 -18.94
C PRO A 200 -9.84 33.09 -17.99
N PRO A 201 -9.46 34.23 -17.43
CA PRO A 201 -10.32 34.96 -16.51
C PRO A 201 -11.68 35.21 -17.21
N THR A 202 -12.75 34.80 -16.57
CA THR A 202 -14.10 35.04 -17.03
C THR A 202 -14.27 36.56 -17.10
N ALA A 203 -14.62 37.09 -18.26
CA ALA A 203 -14.91 38.52 -18.40
C ALA A 203 -15.94 38.93 -17.34
N PRO A 204 -15.77 40.09 -16.70
CA PRO A 204 -16.76 40.60 -15.75
C PRO A 204 -18.13 40.71 -16.41
N PRO A 205 -19.22 40.44 -15.68
CA PRO A 205 -20.56 40.59 -16.24
C PRO A 205 -20.78 42.03 -16.72
N PRO A 206 -21.52 42.25 -17.79
CA PRO A 206 -21.83 43.58 -18.28
C PRO A 206 -22.54 44.40 -17.17
N LEU A 207 -22.16 45.67 -17.05
CA LEU A 207 -22.78 46.60 -16.09
C LEU A 207 -24.29 46.67 -16.36
N PRO A 208 -25.11 46.71 -15.31
CA PRO A 208 -26.55 46.92 -15.49
C PRO A 208 -26.82 48.27 -16.15
N PRO A 209 -27.85 48.37 -16.97
CA PRO A 209 -28.22 49.61 -17.62
C PRO A 209 -28.55 50.72 -16.58
N PRO A 210 -28.25 51.99 -16.86
CA PRO A 210 -28.53 53.09 -15.95
C PRO A 210 -30.03 53.15 -15.62
N SER A 211 -30.36 53.37 -14.37
CA SER A 211 -31.75 53.56 -13.92
C SER A 211 -32.39 54.77 -14.61
N PRO A 212 -33.67 54.71 -15.02
CA PRO A 212 -34.35 55.83 -15.59
C PRO A 212 -34.46 57.00 -14.57
N PRO A 213 -34.42 58.26 -15.03
CA PRO A 213 -34.54 59.42 -14.16
C PRO A 213 -35.90 59.41 -13.42
N HIS A 214 -35.87 59.70 -12.14
CA HIS A 214 -37.07 59.86 -11.34
C HIS A 214 -37.90 61.01 -11.91
N ALA A 215 -39.11 60.71 -12.33
CA ALA A 215 -40.12 61.71 -12.67
C ALA A 215 -40.51 62.42 -11.35
N GLU A 216 -40.22 63.71 -11.27
CA GLU A 216 -40.74 64.59 -10.23
C GLU A 216 -42.26 64.57 -10.30
N ARG A 217 -42.90 64.14 -9.25
CA ARG A 217 -44.35 64.27 -9.09
C ARG A 217 -44.61 65.72 -8.65
N GLU A 218 -45.18 66.50 -9.55
CA GLU A 218 -45.85 67.75 -9.11
C GLU A 218 -47.06 67.34 -8.29
N GLU A 219 -47.11 67.83 -7.06
CA GLU A 219 -48.34 67.85 -6.26
C GLU A 219 -49.16 69.09 -6.57
N PRO A 220 -50.50 69.00 -6.55
CA PRO A 220 -51.43 70.13 -6.76
C PRO A 220 -51.58 71.06 -5.56
#